data_c0cb996be920454c09edd801da8713ab
#
_entry.id   c0cb996be920454c09edd801da8713ab
#
_cell.length_a   1.000
_cell.length_b   1.000
_cell.length_c   1.000
_cell.angle_alpha   90.00
_cell.angle_beta   90.00
_cell.angle_gamma   90.00
#
_symmetry.space_group_name_H-M   'P 1'
#
loop_
_entity.id
_entity.type
_entity.pdbx_description
1 polymer ?
#
loop_
_entity_poly.entity_id
_entity_poly.type
_entity_poly.pdbx_seq_one_letter_code
_entity_poly.pdbx_strand_id
1 'polypeptide(L)'
;MKKTKTKLLCLILAALMLLSGLTACGKDKEGKDSNLIKLGDYELLYKGACIMEDSDGNDAIVLTLDFTNNSKENASYLWSVDETVMQNGVELEAASIITDYENLETVVSDQFTDVAPGATLEVRTAFVLKDTTSEVKATFEEFLGSKKGTITVDPATLSR
;
A
#
# COMPACT_ATOMS: atom_id res chain seq x y z
N MET A 1 57.49 -38.96 7.51
CA MET A 1 56.20 -39.29 6.94
C MET A 1 54.98 -38.82 7.76
N LYS A 2 55.07 -37.72 8.57
CA LYS A 2 53.94 -37.20 9.39
C LYS A 2 53.32 -35.90 8.86
N LYS A 3 53.95 -35.19 7.94
CA LYS A 3 53.49 -33.88 7.44
C LYS A 3 52.44 -33.93 6.33
N THR A 4 52.29 -35.08 5.65
CA THR A 4 51.35 -35.22 4.51
C THR A 4 49.94 -35.52 4.97
N LYS A 5 49.77 -36.23 6.11
CA LYS A 5 48.45 -36.57 6.66
C LYS A 5 47.69 -35.36 7.23
N THR A 6 48.43 -34.38 7.81
CA THR A 6 47.85 -33.18 8.40
C THR A 6 47.33 -32.20 7.33
N LYS A 7 47.99 -32.12 6.15
CA LYS A 7 47.53 -31.27 5.04
C LYS A 7 46.28 -31.83 4.35
N LEU A 8 46.18 -33.17 4.28
CA LEU A 8 44.98 -33.81 3.71
C LEU A 8 43.77 -33.69 4.63
N LEU A 9 44.00 -33.71 5.96
CA LEU A 9 42.91 -33.54 6.93
C LEU A 9 42.39 -32.12 6.96
N CYS A 10 43.23 -31.09 6.80
CA CYS A 10 42.79 -29.68 6.67
C CYS A 10 42.01 -29.40 5.38
N LEU A 11 42.38 -30.07 4.27
CA LEU A 11 41.65 -29.93 2.99
C LEU A 11 40.23 -30.55 3.05
N ILE A 12 40.07 -31.65 3.78
CA ILE A 12 38.77 -32.31 3.97
C ILE A 12 37.86 -31.48 4.91
N LEU A 13 38.43 -30.83 5.96
CA LEU A 13 37.64 -29.93 6.81
C LEU A 13 37.23 -28.64 6.10
N ALA A 14 38.04 -28.10 5.17
CA ALA A 14 37.69 -26.94 4.38
C ALA A 14 36.60 -27.22 3.34
N ALA A 15 36.53 -28.46 2.81
CA ALA A 15 35.49 -28.86 1.86
C ALA A 15 34.13 -29.13 2.53
N LEU A 16 34.09 -29.44 3.83
CA LEU A 16 32.83 -29.67 4.57
C LEU A 16 32.14 -28.38 5.00
N MET A 17 32.84 -27.22 5.02
CA MET A 17 32.23 -25.93 5.37
C MET A 17 31.60 -25.20 4.18
N LEU A 18 31.72 -25.72 2.95
CA LEU A 18 31.15 -25.11 1.75
C LEU A 18 29.76 -25.67 1.34
N LEU A 19 29.22 -26.66 2.10
CA LEU A 19 27.89 -27.25 1.80
C LEU A 19 26.77 -26.81 2.76
N SER A 20 26.98 -25.86 3.65
CA SER A 20 25.96 -25.40 4.59
C SER A 20 25.38 -24.00 4.26
N GLY A 21 25.49 -23.56 3.01
CA GLY A 21 25.11 -22.23 2.56
C GLY A 21 24.01 -22.16 1.51
N LEU A 22 23.15 -23.16 1.34
CA LEU A 22 22.06 -23.13 0.35
C LEU A 22 20.75 -23.72 0.88
N THR A 23 20.24 -23.15 1.97
CA THR A 23 18.83 -23.23 2.32
C THR A 23 18.35 -21.87 2.84
N ALA A 24 18.53 -20.82 2.05
CA ALA A 24 17.69 -19.65 2.13
C ALA A 24 16.54 -19.87 1.16
N CYS A 25 15.63 -20.75 1.50
CA CYS A 25 14.27 -20.65 1.03
C CYS A 25 13.73 -19.39 1.69
N GLY A 26 13.84 -18.25 1.00
CA GLY A 26 13.12 -17.05 1.32
C GLY A 26 11.63 -17.38 1.23
N LYS A 27 11.02 -17.75 2.35
CA LYS A 27 9.62 -17.39 2.55
C LYS A 27 9.62 -15.90 2.52
N ASP A 28 9.06 -15.31 1.47
CA ASP A 28 8.58 -13.95 1.50
C ASP A 28 7.67 -13.86 2.73
N LYS A 29 8.24 -13.33 3.80
CA LYS A 29 7.44 -12.76 4.86
C LYS A 29 6.86 -11.52 4.17
N GLU A 30 5.61 -11.60 3.73
CA GLU A 30 4.79 -10.42 3.56
C GLU A 30 4.98 -9.59 4.83
N GLY A 31 5.76 -8.54 4.68
CA GLY A 31 6.12 -7.66 5.78
C GLY A 31 4.86 -6.94 6.21
N LYS A 32 4.48 -7.17 7.44
CA LYS A 32 3.30 -6.61 8.12
C LYS A 32 3.40 -5.09 8.34
N ASP A 33 4.32 -4.38 7.68
CA ASP A 33 4.55 -2.93 7.85
C ASP A 33 5.10 -2.26 6.57
N SER A 34 4.77 -2.72 5.38
CA SER A 34 5.10 -1.97 4.19
C SER A 34 3.92 -1.07 3.81
N ASN A 35 4.00 0.23 4.15
CA ASN A 35 3.06 1.24 3.68
C ASN A 35 3.13 1.44 2.15
N LEU A 36 4.05 0.74 1.47
CA LEU A 36 4.26 0.82 0.03
C LEU A 36 3.61 -0.36 -0.67
N ILE A 37 2.67 -0.07 -1.56
CA ILE A 37 1.96 -1.01 -2.41
C ILE A 37 2.45 -0.83 -3.85
N LYS A 38 2.82 -1.93 -4.53
CA LYS A 38 3.27 -1.92 -5.92
C LYS A 38 2.20 -2.55 -6.82
N LEU A 39 1.68 -1.74 -7.74
CA LEU A 39 0.60 -2.07 -8.67
C LEU A 39 1.12 -1.95 -10.12
N GLY A 40 1.90 -2.94 -10.57
CA GLY A 40 2.48 -2.91 -11.92
C GLY A 40 3.39 -1.70 -12.12
N ASP A 41 2.97 -0.79 -12.99
CA ASP A 41 3.67 0.46 -13.28
C ASP A 41 3.33 1.60 -12.30
N TYR A 42 2.55 1.32 -11.24
CA TYR A 42 2.17 2.31 -10.24
C TYR A 42 2.62 1.91 -8.84
N GLU A 43 2.87 2.90 -8.00
CA GLU A 43 3.17 2.69 -6.58
C GLU A 43 2.28 3.58 -5.73
N LEU A 44 1.77 3.03 -4.64
CA LEU A 44 1.01 3.76 -3.61
C LEU A 44 1.78 3.69 -2.30
N LEU A 45 2.14 4.84 -1.75
CA LEU A 45 2.68 4.94 -0.41
C LEU A 45 1.59 5.47 0.53
N TYR A 46 1.11 4.63 1.44
CA TYR A 46 0.16 5.06 2.47
C TYR A 46 0.84 6.02 3.46
N LYS A 47 0.28 7.23 3.59
CA LYS A 47 0.79 8.32 4.44
C LYS A 47 0.06 8.40 5.79
N GLY A 48 -1.19 7.95 5.83
CA GLY A 48 -2.02 8.02 7.03
C GLY A 48 -3.50 8.16 6.71
N ALA A 49 -4.29 8.28 7.76
CA ALA A 49 -5.73 8.52 7.67
C ALA A 49 -6.21 9.46 8.77
N CYS A 50 -7.38 10.06 8.56
CA CYS A 50 -8.13 10.80 9.58
C CYS A 50 -9.64 10.55 9.42
N ILE A 51 -10.42 10.96 10.40
CA ILE A 51 -11.89 10.96 10.32
C ILE A 51 -12.34 12.39 10.03
N MET A 52 -13.23 12.54 9.05
CA MET A 52 -13.90 13.81 8.72
C MET A 52 -15.41 13.57 8.65
N GLU A 53 -16.21 14.62 8.79
CA GLU A 53 -17.65 14.57 8.53
C GLU A 53 -17.90 14.80 7.03
N ASP A 54 -18.73 13.96 6.43
CA ASP A 54 -19.17 14.13 5.06
C ASP A 54 -20.29 15.19 4.93
N SER A 55 -20.76 15.45 3.70
CA SER A 55 -21.80 16.45 3.43
C SER A 55 -23.18 16.07 4.01
N ASP A 56 -23.38 14.82 4.40
CA ASP A 56 -24.61 14.30 5.00
C ASP A 56 -24.51 14.18 6.53
N GLY A 57 -23.36 14.53 7.13
CA GLY A 57 -23.13 14.50 8.57
C GLY A 57 -22.69 13.12 9.09
N ASN A 58 -22.21 12.24 8.19
CA ASN A 58 -21.68 10.94 8.60
C ASN A 58 -20.19 11.02 8.86
N ASP A 59 -19.69 10.19 9.80
CA ASP A 59 -18.24 9.98 9.94
C ASP A 59 -17.70 9.27 8.70
N ALA A 60 -16.65 9.82 8.09
CA ALA A 60 -15.95 9.24 6.96
C ALA A 60 -14.46 9.09 7.26
N ILE A 61 -13.88 7.98 6.84
CA ILE A 61 -12.42 7.80 6.84
C ILE A 61 -11.84 8.41 5.57
N VAL A 62 -10.83 9.25 5.73
CA VAL A 62 -10.04 9.82 4.63
C VAL A 62 -8.68 9.16 4.65
N LEU A 63 -8.31 8.46 3.57
CA LEU A 63 -6.99 7.87 3.38
C LEU A 63 -6.14 8.83 2.56
N THR A 64 -4.88 9.05 2.96
CA THR A 64 -3.90 9.85 2.23
C THR A 64 -2.82 8.94 1.67
N LEU A 65 -2.58 9.05 0.37
CA LEU A 65 -1.68 8.20 -0.40
C LEU A 65 -0.79 9.07 -1.30
N ASP A 66 0.50 8.73 -1.42
CA ASP A 66 1.32 9.23 -2.53
C ASP A 66 1.17 8.25 -3.71
N PHE A 67 0.57 8.71 -4.81
CA PHE A 67 0.46 7.97 -6.07
C PHE A 67 1.65 8.30 -6.97
N THR A 68 2.46 7.31 -7.30
CA THR A 68 3.61 7.45 -8.21
C THR A 68 3.34 6.75 -9.52
N ASN A 69 3.45 7.49 -10.63
CA ASN A 69 3.30 6.97 -11.98
C ASN A 69 4.68 6.60 -12.56
N ASN A 70 5.00 5.31 -12.59
CA ASN A 70 6.22 4.76 -13.21
C ASN A 70 5.97 4.26 -14.65
N SER A 71 4.77 4.51 -15.22
CA SER A 71 4.46 4.18 -16.61
C SER A 71 5.16 5.14 -17.59
N LYS A 72 4.90 4.99 -18.89
CA LYS A 72 5.47 5.83 -19.94
C LYS A 72 4.56 6.96 -20.40
N GLU A 73 3.33 7.01 -19.90
CA GLU A 73 2.28 7.95 -20.29
C GLU A 73 1.71 8.63 -19.04
N ASN A 74 1.03 9.77 -19.24
CA ASN A 74 0.28 10.39 -18.14
C ASN A 74 -0.80 9.44 -17.63
N ALA A 75 -0.98 9.42 -16.32
CA ALA A 75 -1.98 8.57 -15.66
C ALA A 75 -2.55 9.29 -14.46
N SER A 76 -3.83 9.11 -14.17
CA SER A 76 -4.44 9.57 -12.92
C SER A 76 -4.76 8.39 -12.00
N TYR A 77 -4.84 8.66 -10.72
CA TYR A 77 -5.17 7.64 -9.71
C TYR A 77 -6.48 6.93 -10.07
N LEU A 78 -7.53 7.70 -10.37
CA LEU A 78 -8.87 7.18 -10.65
C LEU A 78 -8.92 6.16 -11.79
N TRP A 79 -8.06 6.30 -12.82
CA TRP A 79 -8.05 5.42 -13.99
C TRP A 79 -6.96 4.34 -13.92
N SER A 80 -6.15 4.35 -12.86
CA SER A 80 -5.04 3.41 -12.70
C SER A 80 -5.25 2.42 -11.56
N VAL A 81 -6.13 2.73 -10.60
CA VAL A 81 -6.30 1.97 -9.37
C VAL A 81 -7.77 1.68 -9.11
N ASP A 82 -8.11 0.41 -8.94
CA ASP A 82 -9.37 -0.03 -8.35
C ASP A 82 -9.21 -0.12 -6.84
N GLU A 83 -10.06 0.55 -6.08
CA GLU A 83 -10.04 0.57 -4.64
C GLU A 83 -11.32 0.01 -4.05
N THR A 84 -11.19 -0.97 -3.16
CA THR A 84 -12.29 -1.54 -2.38
C THR A 84 -12.01 -1.40 -0.90
N VAL A 85 -12.89 -0.72 -0.17
CA VAL A 85 -12.76 -0.49 1.27
C VAL A 85 -13.86 -1.21 2.03
N MET A 86 -13.47 -2.03 3.00
CA MET A 86 -14.36 -2.91 3.75
C MET A 86 -14.30 -2.60 5.24
N GLN A 87 -15.44 -2.63 5.92
CA GLN A 87 -15.54 -2.62 7.37
C GLN A 87 -16.59 -3.66 7.82
N ASN A 88 -16.23 -4.50 8.79
CA ASN A 88 -17.12 -5.57 9.28
C ASN A 88 -17.63 -6.51 8.16
N GLY A 89 -16.84 -6.72 7.09
CA GLY A 89 -17.23 -7.55 5.96
C GLY A 89 -18.23 -6.90 4.99
N VAL A 90 -18.49 -5.59 5.14
CA VAL A 90 -19.35 -4.80 4.25
C VAL A 90 -18.49 -3.76 3.53
N GLU A 91 -18.69 -3.62 2.23
CA GLU A 91 -18.07 -2.58 1.43
C GLU A 91 -18.60 -1.20 1.83
N LEU A 92 -17.69 -0.24 1.99
CA LEU A 92 -18.02 1.13 2.34
C LEU A 92 -18.34 1.94 1.09
N GLU A 93 -19.31 2.83 1.21
CA GLU A 93 -19.66 3.77 0.16
C GLU A 93 -18.68 4.95 0.16
N ALA A 94 -18.39 5.49 -1.03
CA ALA A 94 -17.58 6.71 -1.14
C ALA A 94 -18.26 7.88 -0.42
N ALA A 95 -17.46 8.65 0.32
CA ALA A 95 -17.93 9.83 1.04
C ALA A 95 -17.72 11.11 0.20
N SER A 96 -18.66 12.03 0.29
CA SER A 96 -18.55 13.37 -0.32
C SER A 96 -18.18 14.38 0.76
N ILE A 97 -16.94 14.88 0.72
CA ILE A 97 -16.43 15.88 1.65
C ILE A 97 -16.03 17.11 0.86
N ILE A 98 -16.80 18.19 0.99
CA ILE A 98 -16.56 19.45 0.28
C ILE A 98 -15.54 20.28 1.05
N THR A 99 -14.43 20.61 0.41
CA THR A 99 -13.34 21.42 1.00
C THR A 99 -13.43 22.89 0.59
N ASP A 100 -14.05 23.18 -0.57
CA ASP A 100 -14.29 24.53 -1.06
C ASP A 100 -15.70 24.60 -1.68
N TYR A 101 -16.61 25.32 -1.03
CA TYR A 101 -18.00 25.48 -1.49
C TYR A 101 -18.13 26.43 -2.69
N GLU A 102 -17.19 27.36 -2.91
CA GLU A 102 -17.24 28.30 -4.01
C GLU A 102 -16.87 27.58 -5.34
N ASN A 103 -15.85 26.73 -5.30
CA ASN A 103 -15.35 26.00 -6.46
C ASN A 103 -15.88 24.55 -6.54
N LEU A 104 -16.66 24.11 -5.57
CA LEU A 104 -17.19 22.73 -5.43
C LEU A 104 -16.06 21.68 -5.40
N GLU A 105 -14.90 22.04 -4.85
CA GLU A 105 -13.82 21.11 -4.66
C GLU A 105 -14.12 20.14 -3.51
N THR A 106 -13.76 18.88 -3.70
CA THR A 106 -13.88 17.84 -2.67
C THR A 106 -12.51 17.36 -2.22
N VAL A 107 -12.47 16.70 -1.06
CA VAL A 107 -11.24 16.12 -0.52
C VAL A 107 -10.57 15.13 -1.49
N VAL A 108 -11.34 14.56 -2.42
CA VAL A 108 -10.88 13.54 -3.39
C VAL A 108 -10.59 14.11 -4.79
N SER A 109 -10.61 15.43 -4.97
CA SER A 109 -10.46 16.07 -6.30
C SER A 109 -9.12 15.71 -6.98
N ASP A 110 -8.06 15.49 -6.20
CA ASP A 110 -6.72 15.15 -6.72
C ASP A 110 -6.67 13.82 -7.49
N GLN A 111 -7.64 12.91 -7.26
CA GLN A 111 -7.71 11.61 -7.95
C GLN A 111 -7.89 11.73 -9.47
N PHE A 112 -8.41 12.85 -9.95
CA PHE A 112 -8.67 13.12 -11.37
C PHE A 112 -7.47 13.77 -12.08
N THR A 113 -6.45 14.18 -11.32
CA THR A 113 -5.29 14.90 -11.86
C THR A 113 -4.34 13.96 -12.58
N ASP A 114 -3.96 14.34 -13.81
CA ASP A 114 -2.94 13.61 -14.57
C ASP A 114 -1.55 13.79 -13.96
N VAL A 115 -0.87 12.67 -13.71
CA VAL A 115 0.49 12.59 -13.18
C VAL A 115 1.43 12.13 -14.30
N ALA A 116 2.46 12.93 -14.59
CA ALA A 116 3.43 12.60 -15.63
C ALA A 116 4.29 11.36 -15.25
N PRO A 117 4.90 10.69 -16.25
CA PRO A 117 5.85 9.61 -16.00
C PRO A 117 6.96 9.99 -15.02
N GLY A 118 7.16 9.16 -13.99
CA GLY A 118 8.15 9.36 -12.92
C GLY A 118 7.76 10.37 -11.84
N ALA A 119 6.59 11.01 -11.95
CA ALA A 119 6.11 11.96 -10.95
C ALA A 119 5.24 11.28 -9.87
N THR A 120 5.11 11.96 -8.73
CA THR A 120 4.27 11.56 -7.60
C THR A 120 3.30 12.68 -7.27
N LEU A 121 2.06 12.32 -6.96
CA LEU A 121 1.01 13.22 -6.48
C LEU A 121 0.42 12.65 -5.20
N GLU A 122 0.23 13.48 -4.18
CA GLU A 122 -0.59 13.11 -3.03
C GLU A 122 -2.07 13.09 -3.43
N VAL A 123 -2.73 11.98 -3.20
CA VAL A 123 -4.17 11.80 -3.46
C VAL A 123 -4.87 11.37 -2.18
N ARG A 124 -6.14 11.71 -2.08
CA ARG A 124 -7.00 11.30 -0.96
C ARG A 124 -8.21 10.55 -1.45
N THR A 125 -8.60 9.53 -0.68
CA THR A 125 -9.83 8.77 -0.88
C THR A 125 -10.67 8.86 0.38
N ALA A 126 -12.00 8.81 0.27
CA ALA A 126 -12.89 9.01 1.39
C ALA A 126 -14.07 8.03 1.34
N PHE A 127 -14.38 7.39 2.50
CA PHE A 127 -15.42 6.37 2.61
C PHE A 127 -16.24 6.55 3.88
N VAL A 128 -17.56 6.38 3.79
CA VAL A 128 -18.48 6.49 4.91
C VAL A 128 -18.29 5.32 5.87
N LEU A 129 -17.93 5.59 7.12
CA LEU A 129 -17.75 4.58 8.14
C LEU A 129 -19.09 3.99 8.61
N LYS A 130 -19.13 2.70 8.91
CA LYS A 130 -20.25 2.07 9.61
C LYS A 130 -20.16 2.28 11.13
N ASP A 131 -18.93 2.34 11.66
CA ASP A 131 -18.59 2.71 13.02
C ASP A 131 -17.14 3.21 13.11
N THR A 132 -16.76 3.83 14.24
CA THR A 132 -15.42 4.41 14.44
C THR A 132 -14.51 3.55 15.30
N THR A 133 -14.84 2.27 15.50
CA THR A 133 -14.13 1.35 16.40
C THR A 133 -13.66 0.07 15.73
N SER A 134 -14.30 -0.35 14.63
CA SER A 134 -13.94 -1.56 13.90
C SER A 134 -12.90 -1.27 12.83
N GLU A 135 -11.96 -2.20 12.65
CA GLU A 135 -10.93 -2.08 11.60
C GLU A 135 -11.52 -1.87 10.21
N VAL A 136 -10.88 -0.99 9.44
CA VAL A 136 -11.13 -0.75 8.01
C VAL A 136 -10.01 -1.40 7.21
N LYS A 137 -10.39 -2.18 6.21
CA LYS A 137 -9.47 -2.82 5.28
C LYS A 137 -9.63 -2.22 3.89
N ALA A 138 -8.61 -1.51 3.39
CA ALA A 138 -8.56 -1.00 2.04
C ALA A 138 -7.69 -1.92 1.17
N THR A 139 -8.24 -2.36 0.03
CA THR A 139 -7.56 -3.17 -0.98
C THR A 139 -7.46 -2.35 -2.25
N PHE A 140 -6.25 -2.25 -2.78
CA PHE A 140 -5.94 -1.53 -4.01
C PHE A 140 -5.51 -2.55 -5.05
N GLU A 141 -6.07 -2.47 -6.25
CA GLU A 141 -5.76 -3.34 -7.37
C GLU A 141 -5.37 -2.49 -8.60
N GLU A 142 -4.44 -2.97 -9.39
CA GLU A 142 -4.10 -2.34 -10.67
C GLU A 142 -5.31 -2.44 -11.62
N PHE A 143 -5.79 -1.32 -12.14
CA PHE A 143 -6.93 -1.31 -13.07
C PHE A 143 -6.60 -2.16 -14.31
N LEU A 144 -7.44 -3.16 -14.59
CA LEU A 144 -7.26 -4.19 -15.62
C LEU A 144 -5.96 -5.01 -15.49
N GLY A 145 -5.27 -4.94 -14.35
CA GLY A 145 -4.07 -5.71 -14.05
C GLY A 145 -4.34 -6.89 -13.12
N SER A 146 -3.27 -7.36 -12.47
CA SER A 146 -3.35 -8.49 -11.53
C SER A 146 -2.63 -8.23 -10.21
N LYS A 147 -2.03 -7.05 -10.07
CA LYS A 147 -1.29 -6.67 -8.87
C LYS A 147 -2.22 -6.04 -7.88
N LYS A 148 -2.05 -6.40 -6.61
CA LYS A 148 -2.84 -5.83 -5.52
C LYS A 148 -2.06 -5.74 -4.23
N GLY A 149 -2.51 -4.85 -3.37
CA GLY A 149 -2.02 -4.71 -2.00
C GLY A 149 -3.13 -4.24 -1.08
N THR A 150 -2.88 -4.33 0.21
CA THR A 150 -3.89 -4.04 1.24
C THR A 150 -3.26 -3.29 2.39
N ILE A 151 -3.99 -2.30 2.92
CA ILE A 151 -3.72 -1.68 4.21
C ILE A 151 -4.88 -1.96 5.16
N THR A 152 -4.57 -1.96 6.45
CA THR A 152 -5.56 -2.05 7.53
C THR A 152 -5.39 -0.84 8.44
N VAL A 153 -6.50 -0.18 8.73
CA VAL A 153 -6.53 1.03 9.56
C VAL A 153 -7.48 0.81 10.73
N ASP A 154 -7.07 1.18 11.93
CA ASP A 154 -7.92 1.20 13.12
C ASP A 154 -8.49 2.61 13.33
N PRO A 155 -9.78 2.85 13.02
CA PRO A 155 -10.41 4.16 13.18
C PRO A 155 -10.35 4.72 14.59
N ALA A 156 -10.32 3.85 15.62
CA ALA A 156 -10.26 4.28 17.02
C ALA A 156 -8.95 5.03 17.37
N THR A 157 -7.92 4.93 16.54
CA THR A 157 -6.61 5.59 16.73
C THR A 157 -6.48 6.90 15.95
N LEU A 158 -7.46 7.24 15.10
CA LEU A 158 -7.40 8.39 14.20
C LEU A 158 -7.84 9.69 14.89
N SER A 159 -7.28 10.80 14.38
CA SER A 159 -7.76 12.15 14.71
C SER A 159 -9.03 12.49 13.94
N ARG A 160 -9.83 13.37 14.54
CA ARG A 160 -10.95 14.07 13.92
C ARG A 160 -10.55 15.51 13.63
#